data_60db13e624f2ec3641bc8ace237e34fe
#
_entry.id   60db13e624f2ec3641bc8ace237e34fe
#
_cell.length_a   1.000
_cell.length_b   1.000
_cell.length_c   1.000
_cell.angle_alpha   90.00
_cell.angle_beta   90.00
_cell.angle_gamma   90.00
#
_symmetry.space_group_name_H-M   'P 1'
#
loop_
_entity.id
_entity.type
_entity.pdbx_description
1 polymer ?
#
loop_
_entity_poly.entity_id
_entity_poly.type
_entity_poly.pdbx_seq_one_letter_code
_entity_poly.pdbx_strand_id
1 'polypeptide(L)'
;MPSDPTAPGERILEQVRRAREERLTPGTESVHLQYLTVRLRDELYALRVEYLVELIPAPRITRVPSVPEHILGVMNFRGEILPVIDLKRFFSLPQSDPTADRIVVVVKHGEVRTGLLVDGVGDLVPLSPDDLTEELLVAGRTQRVTFEGVARFKGRLVSLIDLEGLLQSEDLYAPAR
;
A
#
# COMPACT_ATOMS: atom_id res chain seq x y z
N MET A 1 24.14 -7.50 -27.23
CA MET A 1 23.69 -6.47 -26.28
C MET A 1 22.62 -7.06 -25.41
N PRO A 2 22.85 -7.39 -24.16
CA PRO A 2 21.75 -7.74 -23.27
C PRO A 2 21.04 -6.44 -22.91
N SER A 3 19.80 -6.33 -23.30
CA SER A 3 18.86 -5.34 -22.84
C SER A 3 18.72 -5.50 -21.33
N ASP A 4 19.03 -4.45 -20.60
CA ASP A 4 18.77 -4.31 -19.17
C ASP A 4 17.25 -4.08 -19.00
N PRO A 5 16.48 -5.07 -18.60
CA PRO A 5 15.04 -4.94 -18.51
C PRO A 5 14.62 -4.99 -17.06
N THR A 6 15.09 -4.04 -16.25
CA THR A 6 14.50 -3.98 -14.91
C THR A 6 13.69 -2.71 -14.81
N ALA A 7 12.41 -2.81 -15.17
CA ALA A 7 11.44 -1.77 -14.87
C ALA A 7 11.53 -1.41 -13.37
N PRO A 8 11.37 -0.14 -12.99
CA PRO A 8 11.48 0.30 -11.59
C PRO A 8 10.68 -0.56 -10.60
N GLY A 9 9.53 -1.10 -11.04
CA GLY A 9 8.70 -1.99 -10.23
C GLY A 9 9.34 -3.36 -9.94
N GLU A 10 10.12 -3.94 -10.87
CA GLU A 10 10.77 -5.23 -10.64
C GLU A 10 11.92 -5.13 -9.65
N ARG A 11 12.67 -4.04 -9.67
CA ARG A 11 13.71 -3.77 -8.66
C ARG A 11 13.12 -3.67 -7.26
N ILE A 12 12.02 -2.96 -7.12
CA ILE A 12 11.33 -2.79 -5.83
C ILE A 12 10.78 -4.15 -5.36
N LEU A 13 10.20 -4.93 -6.26
CA LEU A 13 9.68 -6.26 -5.94
C LEU A 13 10.78 -7.21 -5.45
N GLU A 14 11.94 -7.18 -6.08
CA GLU A 14 13.09 -7.98 -5.66
C GLU A 14 13.62 -7.53 -4.29
N GLN A 15 13.65 -6.22 -4.02
CA GLN A 15 14.01 -5.68 -2.72
C GLN A 15 12.98 -6.07 -1.63
N VAL A 16 11.69 -6.07 -1.96
CA VAL A 16 10.62 -6.52 -1.07
C VAL A 16 10.79 -8.00 -0.72
N ARG A 17 11.10 -8.84 -1.71
CA ARG A 17 11.38 -10.27 -1.47
C ARG A 17 12.57 -10.47 -0.54
N ARG A 18 13.68 -9.77 -0.79
CA ARG A 18 14.86 -9.82 0.05
C ARG A 18 14.59 -9.39 1.48
N ALA A 19 13.94 -8.26 1.67
CA ALA A 19 13.61 -7.75 2.99
C ALA A 19 12.70 -8.72 3.77
N ARG A 20 11.86 -9.47 3.06
CA ARG A 20 11.00 -10.50 3.66
C ARG A 20 11.79 -11.75 4.05
N GLU A 21 12.76 -12.17 3.23
CA GLU A 21 13.62 -13.32 3.50
C GLU A 21 14.60 -13.07 4.65
N GLU A 22 15.15 -11.86 4.74
CA GLU A 22 16.08 -11.45 5.80
C GLU A 22 15.42 -11.47 7.19
N ARG A 23 14.11 -11.25 7.29
CA ARG A 23 13.36 -11.37 8.54
C ARG A 23 13.25 -12.79 9.09
N LEU A 24 13.47 -13.80 8.28
CA LEU A 24 13.43 -15.21 8.68
C LEU A 24 14.74 -15.68 9.32
N THR A 25 15.76 -14.82 9.38
CA THR A 25 17.06 -15.14 9.99
C THR A 25 17.09 -14.64 11.44
N PRO A 26 17.15 -15.51 12.44
CA PRO A 26 17.22 -15.09 13.85
C PRO A 26 18.60 -14.51 14.16
N GLY A 27 18.65 -13.27 14.60
CA GLY A 27 19.82 -12.69 15.21
C GLY A 27 20.26 -11.32 14.74
N THR A 28 19.47 -10.27 14.97
CA THR A 28 20.02 -8.90 15.04
C THR A 28 19.11 -8.03 15.89
N GLU A 29 19.67 -7.45 16.91
CA GLU A 29 19.06 -6.45 17.79
C GLU A 29 18.78 -5.18 17.03
N SER A 30 17.60 -4.87 16.91
CA SER A 30 16.75 -3.72 16.55
C SER A 30 15.73 -4.14 15.48
N VAL A 31 14.49 -4.28 15.91
CA VAL A 31 13.39 -4.68 15.02
C VAL A 31 13.06 -3.48 14.13
N HIS A 32 13.85 -3.29 13.07
CA HIS A 32 13.47 -2.38 12.00
C HIS A 32 12.38 -3.04 11.17
N LEU A 33 11.20 -2.46 11.19
CA LEU A 33 10.14 -2.84 10.28
C LEU A 33 10.41 -2.23 8.91
N GLN A 34 10.26 -3.04 7.86
CA GLN A 34 10.41 -2.56 6.49
C GLN A 34 9.08 -2.05 5.96
N TYR A 35 9.10 -0.88 5.39
CA TYR A 35 7.94 -0.24 4.77
C TYR A 35 8.21 0.10 3.31
N LEU A 36 7.22 -0.09 2.46
CA LEU A 36 7.21 0.42 1.09
C LEU A 36 6.49 1.77 1.09
N THR A 37 7.17 2.82 0.64
CA THR A 37 6.49 4.09 0.43
C THR A 37 5.63 4.04 -0.82
N VAL A 38 4.43 4.58 -0.72
CA VAL A 38 3.49 4.73 -1.82
C VAL A 38 3.03 6.17 -1.91
N ARG A 39 2.69 6.60 -3.11
CA ARG A 39 2.23 7.95 -3.37
C ARG A 39 0.74 7.94 -3.68
N LEU A 40 0.00 8.79 -2.99
CA LEU A 40 -1.38 9.13 -3.29
C LEU A 40 -1.43 10.64 -3.53
N ARG A 41 -1.55 11.07 -4.78
CA ARG A 41 -1.35 12.46 -5.21
C ARG A 41 0.04 12.96 -4.80
N ASP A 42 0.09 14.00 -3.99
CA ASP A 42 1.33 14.65 -3.52
C ASP A 42 1.77 14.16 -2.14
N GLU A 43 1.00 13.26 -1.54
CA GLU A 43 1.24 12.74 -0.21
C GLU A 43 1.93 11.38 -0.24
N LEU A 44 2.78 11.14 0.76
CA LEU A 44 3.46 9.87 0.97
C LEU A 44 2.80 9.07 2.09
N TYR A 45 2.58 7.82 1.79
CA TYR A 45 2.12 6.81 2.72
C TYR A 45 3.12 5.66 2.74
N ALA A 46 3.03 4.80 3.73
CA ALA A 46 3.87 3.62 3.82
C ALA A 46 3.06 2.39 4.21
N LEU A 47 3.41 1.28 3.61
CA LEU A 47 2.79 -0.03 3.79
C LEU A 47 3.85 -1.00 4.33
N ARG A 48 3.52 -1.76 5.37
CA ARG A 48 4.43 -2.81 5.87
C ARG A 48 4.68 -3.86 4.80
N VAL A 49 5.95 -4.13 4.56
CA VAL A 49 6.40 -5.10 3.54
C VAL A 49 5.90 -6.52 3.82
N GLU A 50 5.70 -6.86 5.08
CA GLU A 50 5.24 -8.21 5.47
C GLU A 50 3.87 -8.60 4.91
N TYR A 51 3.01 -7.60 4.61
CA TYR A 51 1.71 -7.83 4.00
C TYR A 51 1.73 -7.78 2.48
N LEU A 52 2.81 -7.33 1.87
CA LEU A 52 2.92 -7.17 0.43
C LEU A 52 3.13 -8.52 -0.25
N VAL A 53 2.35 -8.78 -1.29
CA VAL A 53 2.47 -9.98 -2.12
C VAL A 53 3.12 -9.66 -3.45
N GLU A 54 2.61 -8.65 -4.16
CA GLU A 54 3.06 -8.28 -5.50
C GLU A 54 2.69 -6.84 -5.86
N LEU A 55 3.45 -6.25 -6.78
CA LEU A 55 3.18 -4.96 -7.39
C LEU A 55 2.80 -5.18 -8.86
N ILE A 56 1.62 -4.75 -9.26
CA ILE A 56 1.12 -4.96 -10.62
C ILE A 56 0.90 -3.61 -11.29
N PRO A 57 1.72 -3.25 -12.30
CA PRO A 57 1.54 -2.01 -13.03
C PRO A 57 0.32 -2.10 -13.94
N ALA A 58 -0.52 -1.06 -13.89
CA ALA A 58 -1.68 -0.85 -14.76
C ALA A 58 -2.52 -2.12 -15.05
N PRO A 59 -2.98 -2.86 -14.02
CA PRO A 59 -3.73 -4.10 -14.24
C PRO A 59 -5.09 -3.83 -14.89
N ARG A 60 -5.62 -4.85 -15.57
CA ARG A 60 -6.97 -4.81 -16.09
C ARG A 60 -7.98 -4.98 -14.94
N ILE A 61 -8.80 -3.97 -14.70
CA ILE A 61 -9.82 -3.99 -13.65
C ILE A 61 -11.19 -4.07 -14.31
N THR A 62 -11.98 -5.05 -13.91
CA THR A 62 -13.37 -5.22 -14.35
C THR A 62 -14.29 -4.59 -13.30
N ARG A 63 -15.09 -3.63 -13.71
CA ARG A 63 -16.05 -2.97 -12.81
C ARG A 63 -17.12 -3.94 -12.35
N VAL A 64 -17.47 -3.82 -11.07
CA VAL A 64 -18.58 -4.55 -10.45
C VAL A 64 -19.67 -3.53 -10.10
N PRO A 65 -20.93 -3.74 -10.50
CA PRO A 65 -22.01 -2.84 -10.13
C PRO A 65 -22.38 -2.96 -8.65
N SER A 66 -22.96 -1.90 -8.10
CA SER A 66 -23.49 -1.87 -6.72
C SER A 66 -22.49 -2.15 -5.60
N VAL A 67 -21.22 -1.79 -5.83
CA VAL A 67 -20.16 -1.80 -4.80
C VAL A 67 -19.89 -0.38 -4.32
N PRO A 68 -19.26 -0.21 -3.14
CA PRO A 68 -18.80 1.09 -2.66
C PRO A 68 -17.89 1.80 -3.69
N GLU A 69 -17.93 3.14 -3.72
CA GLU A 69 -17.18 3.93 -4.71
C GLU A 69 -15.67 3.72 -4.67
N HIS A 70 -15.12 3.36 -3.50
CA HIS A 70 -13.70 3.07 -3.36
C HIS A 70 -13.31 1.69 -3.89
N ILE A 71 -14.27 0.79 -4.12
CA ILE A 71 -14.01 -0.48 -4.82
C ILE A 71 -14.15 -0.23 -6.32
N LEU A 72 -13.02 -0.20 -7.03
CA LEU A 72 -13.03 0.03 -8.48
C LEU A 72 -13.59 -1.14 -9.28
N GLY A 73 -13.54 -2.32 -8.72
CA GLY A 73 -13.93 -3.55 -9.36
C GLY A 73 -13.06 -4.71 -8.90
N VAL A 74 -12.87 -5.67 -9.79
CA VAL A 74 -12.06 -6.87 -9.55
C VAL A 74 -11.01 -7.06 -10.62
N MET A 75 -9.93 -7.74 -10.26
CA MET A 75 -8.89 -8.16 -11.19
C MET A 75 -8.60 -9.65 -11.04
N ASN A 76 -8.11 -10.27 -12.08
CA ASN A 76 -7.56 -11.63 -12.00
C ASN A 76 -6.11 -11.56 -11.53
N PHE A 77 -5.81 -12.25 -10.45
CA PHE A 77 -4.48 -12.42 -9.93
C PHE A 77 -4.15 -13.90 -9.80
N ARG A 78 -3.34 -14.44 -10.72
CA ARG A 78 -2.93 -15.85 -10.73
C ARG A 78 -4.10 -16.85 -10.65
N GLY A 79 -5.20 -16.52 -11.32
CA GLY A 79 -6.42 -17.36 -11.32
C GLY A 79 -7.41 -17.07 -10.19
N GLU A 80 -7.05 -16.21 -9.24
CA GLU A 80 -7.96 -15.74 -8.20
C GLU A 80 -8.56 -14.37 -8.58
N ILE A 81 -9.80 -14.16 -8.21
CA ILE A 81 -10.48 -12.87 -8.38
C ILE A 81 -10.28 -12.04 -7.11
N LEU A 82 -9.58 -10.92 -7.25
CA LEU A 82 -9.32 -10.00 -6.15
C LEU A 82 -10.09 -8.69 -6.32
N PRO A 83 -10.67 -8.13 -5.25
CA PRO A 83 -11.17 -6.77 -5.25
C PRO A 83 -10.00 -5.78 -5.38
N VAL A 84 -10.25 -4.67 -6.08
CA VAL A 84 -9.29 -3.57 -6.20
C VAL A 84 -9.88 -2.32 -5.58
N ILE A 85 -9.18 -1.79 -4.59
CA ILE A 85 -9.58 -0.65 -3.79
C ILE A 85 -8.74 0.56 -4.17
N ASP A 86 -9.41 1.65 -4.50
CA ASP A 86 -8.76 2.95 -4.69
C ASP A 86 -8.55 3.62 -3.34
N LEU A 87 -7.31 3.64 -2.86
CA LEU A 87 -6.99 4.24 -1.56
C LEU A 87 -7.30 5.74 -1.50
N LYS A 88 -7.21 6.47 -2.61
CA LYS A 88 -7.59 7.89 -2.62
C LYS A 88 -9.08 8.07 -2.34
N ARG A 89 -9.93 7.26 -2.95
CA ARG A 89 -11.36 7.27 -2.68
C ARG A 89 -11.67 6.82 -1.27
N PHE A 90 -11.01 5.76 -0.82
CA PHE A 90 -11.19 5.25 0.54
C PHE A 90 -10.83 6.29 1.60
N PHE A 91 -9.74 7.04 1.38
CA PHE A 91 -9.30 8.12 2.28
C PHE A 91 -10.04 9.45 2.03
N SER A 92 -11.00 9.48 1.13
CA SER A 92 -11.72 10.70 0.72
C SER A 92 -10.78 11.81 0.24
N LEU A 93 -9.67 11.45 -0.39
CA LEU A 93 -8.75 12.39 -1.01
C LEU A 93 -9.34 12.92 -2.32
N PRO A 94 -9.05 14.17 -2.70
CA PRO A 94 -9.46 14.70 -3.98
C PRO A 94 -8.98 13.80 -5.11
N GLN A 95 -9.84 13.53 -6.09
CA GLN A 95 -9.47 12.74 -7.25
C GLN A 95 -8.52 13.55 -8.15
N SER A 96 -7.55 12.87 -8.72
CA SER A 96 -6.63 13.40 -9.73
C SER A 96 -6.82 12.61 -11.03
N ASP A 97 -6.37 13.20 -12.14
CA ASP A 97 -6.33 12.48 -13.40
C ASP A 97 -5.54 11.18 -13.26
N PRO A 98 -5.94 10.11 -13.96
CA PRO A 98 -5.19 8.87 -13.96
C PRO A 98 -3.74 9.13 -14.45
N THR A 99 -2.78 8.80 -13.61
CA THR A 99 -1.37 8.82 -14.03
C THR A 99 -1.01 7.51 -14.71
N ALA A 100 -0.06 7.54 -15.65
CA ALA A 100 0.43 6.34 -16.31
C ALA A 100 1.13 5.36 -15.34
N ASP A 101 1.55 5.86 -14.18
CA ASP A 101 2.34 5.11 -13.19
C ASP A 101 1.49 4.40 -12.13
N ARG A 102 0.17 4.33 -12.33
CA ARG A 102 -0.73 3.67 -11.37
C ARG A 102 -0.35 2.21 -11.20
N ILE A 103 -0.25 1.79 -9.94
CA ILE A 103 0.13 0.44 -9.55
C ILE A 103 -0.92 -0.12 -8.59
N VAL A 104 -1.25 -1.39 -8.75
CA VAL A 104 -1.96 -2.15 -7.72
C VAL A 104 -0.94 -2.88 -6.86
N VAL A 105 -0.94 -2.56 -5.58
CA VAL A 105 -0.19 -3.27 -4.56
C VAL A 105 -1.08 -4.38 -4.04
N VAL A 106 -0.75 -5.63 -4.35
CA VAL A 106 -1.46 -6.79 -3.81
C VAL A 106 -0.97 -7.03 -2.40
N VAL A 107 -1.90 -7.02 -1.45
CA VAL A 107 -1.62 -7.24 -0.03
C VAL A 107 -2.41 -8.44 0.49
N LYS A 108 -1.87 -9.07 1.54
CA LYS A 108 -2.50 -10.22 2.21
C LYS A 108 -2.34 -10.11 3.72
N HIS A 109 -3.43 -10.37 4.45
CA HIS A 109 -3.42 -10.60 5.88
C HIS A 109 -4.37 -11.76 6.20
N GLY A 110 -3.86 -12.83 6.81
CA GLY A 110 -4.64 -14.06 7.01
C GLY A 110 -5.14 -14.62 5.67
N GLU A 111 -6.44 -14.85 5.57
CA GLU A 111 -7.08 -15.30 4.34
C GLU A 111 -7.54 -14.17 3.43
N VAL A 112 -7.50 -12.92 3.91
CA VAL A 112 -7.90 -11.75 3.14
C VAL A 112 -6.79 -11.32 2.20
N ARG A 113 -7.11 -11.23 0.91
CA ARG A 113 -6.21 -10.72 -0.13
C ARG A 113 -6.94 -9.67 -0.95
N THR A 114 -6.29 -8.53 -1.18
CA THR A 114 -6.88 -7.43 -1.94
C THR A 114 -5.83 -6.64 -2.70
N GLY A 115 -6.24 -5.93 -3.73
CA GLY A 115 -5.38 -4.99 -4.45
C GLY A 115 -5.65 -3.56 -3.99
N LEU A 116 -4.61 -2.83 -3.65
CA LEU A 116 -4.66 -1.42 -3.29
C LEU A 116 -4.11 -0.58 -4.45
N LEU A 117 -4.96 0.24 -5.07
CA LEU A 117 -4.55 1.11 -6.15
C LEU A 117 -3.89 2.36 -5.58
N VAL A 118 -2.68 2.62 -6.03
CA VAL A 118 -1.86 3.79 -5.67
C VAL A 118 -1.40 4.53 -6.93
N ASP A 119 -1.01 5.79 -6.79
CA ASP A 119 -0.52 6.60 -7.92
C ASP A 119 0.95 6.33 -8.25
N GLY A 120 1.67 5.69 -7.36
CA GLY A 120 3.04 5.27 -7.57
C GLY A 120 3.63 4.62 -6.33
N VAL A 121 4.75 3.95 -6.52
CA VAL A 121 5.55 3.36 -5.43
C VAL A 121 6.91 4.03 -5.39
N GLY A 122 7.48 4.12 -4.21
CA GLY A 122 8.77 4.73 -3.97
C GLY A 122 9.78 3.78 -3.34
N ASP A 123 10.42 4.22 -2.29
CA ASP A 123 11.53 3.51 -1.64
C ASP A 123 11.04 2.48 -0.60
N LEU A 124 11.90 1.50 -0.36
CA LEU A 124 11.85 0.70 0.86
C LEU A 124 12.58 1.42 1.99
N VAL A 125 11.89 1.56 3.12
CA VAL A 125 12.38 2.31 4.27
C VAL A 125 12.35 1.43 5.51
N PRO A 126 13.49 1.21 6.17
CA PRO A 126 13.51 0.61 7.50
C PRO A 126 13.11 1.68 8.52
N LEU A 127 12.08 1.41 9.32
CA LEU A 127 11.65 2.28 10.40
C LEU A 127 11.65 1.52 11.71
N SER A 128 12.15 2.17 12.74
CA SER A 128 12.04 1.73 14.13
C SER A 128 10.89 2.45 14.82
N PRO A 129 10.42 1.96 15.97
CA PRO A 129 9.44 2.69 16.77
C PRO A 129 9.87 4.12 17.14
N ASP A 130 11.19 4.34 17.26
CA ASP A 130 11.77 5.65 17.61
C ASP A 130 11.70 6.67 16.45
N ASP A 131 11.49 6.20 15.22
CA ASP A 131 11.33 7.06 14.03
C ASP A 131 9.91 7.61 13.89
N LEU A 132 8.97 7.08 14.69
CA LEU A 132 7.59 7.53 14.67
C LEU A 132 7.42 8.81 15.46
N THR A 133 6.71 9.75 14.88
CA THR A 133 6.32 10.99 15.55
C THR A 133 4.88 10.87 16.04
N GLU A 134 4.59 11.43 17.21
CA GLU A 134 3.21 11.53 17.72
C GLU A 134 2.37 12.58 16.99
N GLU A 135 2.91 13.23 15.99
CA GLU A 135 2.16 14.16 15.15
C GLU A 135 1.09 13.42 14.36
N LEU A 136 -0.02 13.16 15.02
CA LEU A 136 -1.25 12.75 14.38
C LEU A 136 -1.65 13.87 13.42
N LEU A 137 -1.48 13.63 12.13
CA LEU A 137 -2.03 14.49 11.08
C LEU A 137 -3.56 14.39 11.09
N VAL A 138 -4.17 14.91 12.14
CA VAL A 138 -5.63 15.04 12.28
C VAL A 138 -6.06 16.34 11.61
N ALA A 139 -5.76 16.52 10.36
CA ALA A 139 -6.39 17.57 9.59
C ALA A 139 -7.46 16.92 8.69
N GLY A 140 -8.66 16.76 9.22
CA GLY A 140 -9.87 16.53 8.42
C GLY A 140 -9.99 15.16 7.73
N ARG A 141 -9.27 14.13 8.18
CA ARG A 141 -9.37 12.80 7.60
C ARG A 141 -10.36 11.93 8.38
N THR A 142 -11.25 11.31 7.64
CA THR A 142 -12.32 10.44 8.12
C THR A 142 -11.82 9.37 9.08
N GLN A 143 -12.59 9.12 10.12
CA GLN A 143 -12.40 8.12 11.18
C GLN A 143 -12.31 6.64 10.69
N ARG A 144 -12.21 6.42 9.38
CA ARG A 144 -12.27 5.08 8.77
C ARG A 144 -10.93 4.37 8.66
N VAL A 145 -9.84 5.07 8.89
CA VAL A 145 -8.50 4.51 8.65
C VAL A 145 -7.68 4.65 9.91
N THR A 146 -7.17 3.53 10.35
CA THR A 146 -6.17 3.48 11.39
C THR A 146 -4.80 3.66 10.78
N PHE A 147 -4.01 4.54 11.36
CA PHE A 147 -2.59 4.70 11.03
C PHE A 147 -1.76 4.19 12.20
N GLU A 148 -0.67 3.52 11.89
CA GLU A 148 0.30 3.10 12.92
C GLU A 148 1.07 4.30 13.49
N GLY A 149 1.21 5.36 12.69
CA GLY A 149 1.92 6.56 13.06
C GLY A 149 2.32 7.39 11.85
N VAL A 150 3.14 8.38 12.09
CA VAL A 150 3.75 9.23 11.09
C VAL A 150 5.26 9.21 11.29
N ALA A 151 6.01 9.03 10.22
CA ALA A 151 7.46 9.10 10.21
C ALA A 151 7.94 10.24 9.31
N ARG A 152 9.19 10.67 9.52
CA ARG A 152 9.84 11.64 8.64
C ARG A 152 10.87 10.91 7.77
N PHE A 153 10.68 10.99 6.47
CA PHE A 153 11.59 10.37 5.49
C PHE A 153 11.99 11.39 4.42
N LYS A 154 13.28 11.59 4.21
CA LYS A 154 13.84 12.59 3.26
C LYS A 154 13.21 13.99 3.40
N GLY A 155 12.99 14.43 4.63
CA GLY A 155 12.37 15.74 4.92
C GLY A 155 10.86 15.82 4.70
N ARG A 156 10.21 14.73 4.30
CA ARG A 156 8.76 14.64 4.10
C ARG A 156 8.10 13.80 5.18
N LEU A 157 6.87 14.14 5.52
CA LEU A 157 6.05 13.31 6.40
C LEU A 157 5.48 12.14 5.60
N VAL A 158 5.52 10.96 6.21
CA VAL A 158 5.00 9.71 5.65
C VAL A 158 4.03 9.11 6.66
N SER A 159 2.77 8.94 6.26
CA SER A 159 1.75 8.32 7.08
C SER A 159 1.78 6.80 6.93
N LEU A 160 1.95 6.09 8.04
CA LEU A 160 2.06 4.62 8.08
C LEU A 160 0.66 4.02 8.17
N ILE A 161 0.23 3.30 7.13
CA ILE A 161 -1.10 2.69 7.09
C ILE A 161 -1.08 1.40 7.91
N ASP A 162 -1.99 1.30 8.87
CA ASP A 162 -2.28 0.04 9.55
C ASP A 162 -3.02 -0.89 8.59
N LEU A 163 -2.26 -1.73 7.87
CA LEU A 163 -2.82 -2.66 6.90
C LEU A 163 -3.66 -3.75 7.55
N GLU A 164 -3.30 -4.19 8.74
CA GLU A 164 -4.10 -5.18 9.47
C GLU A 164 -5.47 -4.62 9.80
N GLY A 165 -5.52 -3.45 10.44
CA GLY A 165 -6.76 -2.76 10.75
C GLY A 165 -7.56 -2.43 9.49
N LEU A 166 -6.91 -2.00 8.42
CA LEU A 166 -7.55 -1.70 7.14
C LEU A 166 -8.22 -2.95 6.54
N LEU A 167 -7.51 -4.07 6.45
CA LEU A 167 -8.01 -5.29 5.81
C LEU A 167 -9.09 -6.01 6.63
N GLN A 168 -9.11 -5.81 7.95
CA GLN A 168 -10.16 -6.31 8.85
C GLN A 168 -11.35 -5.36 8.97
N SER A 169 -11.24 -4.13 8.47
CA SER A 169 -12.30 -3.13 8.58
C SER A 169 -13.52 -3.51 7.75
N GLU A 170 -14.69 -3.51 8.39
CA GLU A 170 -15.96 -3.66 7.69
C GLU A 170 -16.20 -2.52 6.68
N ASP A 171 -15.66 -1.32 6.96
CA ASP A 171 -15.78 -0.15 6.08
C ASP A 171 -15.12 -0.35 4.72
N LEU A 172 -14.15 -1.26 4.62
CA LEU A 172 -13.48 -1.57 3.37
C LEU A 172 -14.44 -2.17 2.33
N TYR A 173 -15.41 -2.94 2.79
CA TYR A 173 -16.35 -3.66 1.96
C TYR A 173 -17.81 -3.18 2.12
N ALA A 174 -18.05 -2.32 3.11
CA ALA A 174 -19.38 -1.78 3.36
C ALA A 174 -19.78 -0.71 2.32
N PRO A 175 -21.05 -0.68 1.88
CA PRO A 175 -21.54 0.40 1.03
C PRO A 175 -21.38 1.76 1.73
N ALA A 176 -21.03 2.78 0.95
CA ALA A 176 -21.01 4.16 1.46
C ALA A 176 -22.39 4.51 2.01
N ARG A 177 -22.43 5.01 3.22
CA ARG A 177 -23.65 5.56 3.84
C ARG A 177 -23.93 6.95 3.32
#